data_f94d5ea37100c9e7082b411150b495bd
#
_entry.id   f94d5ea37100c9e7082b411150b495bd
#
_cell.length_a   1.000
_cell.length_b   1.000
_cell.length_c   1.000
_cell.angle_alpha   90.00
_cell.angle_beta   90.00
_cell.angle_gamma   90.00
#
_symmetry.space_group_name_H-M   'P 1'
#
loop_
_entity.id
_entity.type
_entity.pdbx_description
1 polymer ?
#
loop_
_entity_poly.entity_id
_entity_poly.type
_entity_poly.pdbx_seq_one_letter_code
_entity_poly.pdbx_strand_id
1 'polypeptide(L)'
;MNRNIKSKTAIILVAAMTLSLFSSCSLFKKKAVLEAVNDFCTDISNGDAGTILRKTDGLDRDYKKSFKDLLSGDQYTEEERVFHQHMISSISSEIDEKSVKIDKDTATVDITFEVADHNKLANGDYRDVAALGTAVDNAETRSVEVTAELKQYEKVWYITNFDSEEFKDLFSFCGKMPAIGRGTLIETATQLAKSIVDDESGVPLVLAGPNVSENVKQAIKDAFDVDGKPTDEQKAFQGAVRNNMSYMVDVSSVDILGTTGSVEIQLTRPNFEVLSGKTFKTIPEIEKAVNECEPITYYYVCRLERTGPDWHVTNLDSVEFTGLLTYKKFQISLNAVDGTYKSTMDITDKFIRYISGEYNVKVPSGCEGKICIRSTMVLENGKYEVTIDRDAFISDIKSFVDKNIDKIIQNTLGTTSTTSLNAMAKIAGYKDYADMKQKILAQVSSNVENISTSSLESKGTYTLSGNNITFKSATDTMPGTIDNFGNISVEAPVNDADAQKLLEAKTIKMTYNKA
;
A
#
# COMPACT_ATOMS: atom_id res chain seq x y z
N MET A 1 75.30 -44.68 -60.82
CA MET A 1 75.12 -43.79 -59.66
C MET A 1 73.92 -42.85 -59.81
N ASN A 2 72.78 -43.36 -60.22
CA ASN A 2 71.59 -42.46 -60.51
C ASN A 2 70.23 -43.01 -60.07
N ARG A 3 70.19 -44.07 -59.21
CA ARG A 3 68.89 -44.60 -58.71
C ARG A 3 68.54 -44.12 -57.27
N ASN A 4 69.48 -43.63 -56.48
CA ASN A 4 69.25 -43.22 -55.08
C ASN A 4 68.82 -41.78 -54.92
N ILE A 5 68.91 -40.92 -55.98
CA ILE A 5 68.55 -39.49 -55.88
C ILE A 5 67.00 -39.38 -56.10
N LYS A 6 66.43 -40.17 -57.03
CA LYS A 6 64.94 -40.12 -57.28
C LYS A 6 64.14 -40.62 -56.08
N SER A 7 64.65 -41.57 -55.30
CA SER A 7 63.97 -42.09 -54.09
C SER A 7 63.95 -41.05 -52.95
N LYS A 8 65.05 -40.35 -52.74
CA LYS A 8 65.12 -39.34 -51.68
C LYS A 8 64.26 -38.09 -51.99
N THR A 9 64.18 -37.68 -53.26
CA THR A 9 63.35 -36.55 -53.67
C THR A 9 61.86 -36.90 -53.59
N ALA A 10 61.46 -38.13 -53.93
CA ALA A 10 60.07 -38.60 -53.75
C ALA A 10 59.67 -38.67 -52.31
N ILE A 11 60.54 -39.13 -51.38
CA ILE A 11 60.26 -39.18 -49.94
C ILE A 11 60.15 -37.75 -49.36
N ILE A 12 60.97 -36.80 -49.78
CA ILE A 12 60.88 -35.41 -49.32
C ILE A 12 59.59 -34.74 -49.89
N LEU A 13 59.20 -35.01 -51.12
CA LEU A 13 57.96 -34.48 -51.68
C LEU A 13 56.71 -35.07 -51.01
N VAL A 14 56.69 -36.37 -50.70
CA VAL A 14 55.62 -37.01 -49.95
C VAL A 14 55.58 -36.50 -48.49
N ALA A 15 56.72 -36.28 -47.86
CA ALA A 15 56.79 -35.70 -46.51
C ALA A 15 56.34 -34.23 -46.51
N ALA A 16 56.71 -33.45 -47.56
CA ALA A 16 56.27 -32.07 -47.70
C ALA A 16 54.75 -31.98 -48.01
N MET A 17 54.20 -32.88 -48.84
CA MET A 17 52.77 -32.96 -49.08
C MET A 17 51.97 -33.45 -47.88
N THR A 18 52.47 -34.40 -47.10
CA THR A 18 51.83 -34.81 -45.86
C THR A 18 51.88 -33.73 -44.79
N LEU A 19 52.97 -32.98 -44.66
CA LEU A 19 53.10 -31.84 -43.76
C LEU A 19 52.15 -30.67 -44.22
N SER A 20 52.00 -30.44 -45.52
CA SER A 20 51.05 -29.41 -46.02
C SER A 20 49.57 -29.84 -45.86
N LEU A 21 49.28 -31.15 -45.94
CA LEU A 21 47.96 -31.67 -45.69
C LEU A 21 47.62 -31.63 -44.18
N PHE A 22 48.57 -31.90 -43.32
CA PHE A 22 48.35 -31.76 -41.84
C PHE A 22 48.19 -30.27 -41.43
N SER A 23 48.93 -29.34 -42.03
CA SER A 23 48.78 -27.91 -41.79
C SER A 23 47.45 -27.36 -42.34
N SER A 24 47.02 -27.82 -43.49
CA SER A 24 45.71 -27.41 -44.03
C SER A 24 44.55 -27.97 -43.20
N CYS A 25 44.62 -29.20 -42.71
CA CYS A 25 43.61 -29.75 -41.81
C CYS A 25 43.49 -29.00 -40.48
N SER A 26 44.62 -28.58 -39.91
CA SER A 26 44.64 -27.81 -38.66
C SER A 26 44.07 -26.40 -38.87
N LEU A 27 44.37 -25.74 -39.98
CA LEU A 27 43.84 -24.43 -40.35
C LEU A 27 42.34 -24.49 -40.56
N PHE A 28 41.81 -25.53 -41.24
CA PHE A 28 40.37 -25.71 -41.41
C PHE A 28 39.63 -25.97 -40.10
N LYS A 29 40.24 -26.80 -39.20
CA LYS A 29 39.67 -27.01 -37.87
C LYS A 29 39.67 -25.73 -37.04
N LYS A 30 40.75 -24.96 -37.05
CA LYS A 30 40.85 -23.68 -36.35
C LYS A 30 39.80 -22.70 -36.83
N LYS A 31 39.59 -22.58 -38.13
CA LYS A 31 38.56 -21.73 -38.70
C LYS A 31 37.17 -22.18 -38.25
N ALA A 32 36.85 -23.47 -38.27
CA ALA A 32 35.57 -24.00 -37.82
C ALA A 32 35.30 -23.79 -36.31
N VAL A 33 36.36 -23.85 -35.48
CA VAL A 33 36.25 -23.50 -34.04
C VAL A 33 35.95 -22.02 -33.87
N LEU A 34 36.65 -21.14 -34.56
CA LEU A 34 36.45 -19.70 -34.49
C LEU A 34 35.05 -19.29 -35.00
N GLU A 35 34.56 -19.90 -36.09
CA GLU A 35 33.22 -19.70 -36.57
C GLU A 35 32.18 -20.11 -35.52
N ALA A 36 32.34 -21.29 -34.89
CA ALA A 36 31.41 -21.75 -33.86
C ALA A 36 31.39 -20.83 -32.63
N VAL A 37 32.59 -20.36 -32.20
CA VAL A 37 32.69 -19.41 -31.08
C VAL A 37 32.11 -18.05 -31.43
N ASN A 38 32.39 -17.52 -32.63
CA ASN A 38 31.85 -16.25 -33.07
C ASN A 38 30.32 -16.27 -33.15
N ASP A 39 29.77 -17.34 -33.70
CA ASP A 39 28.34 -17.55 -33.76
C ASP A 39 27.70 -17.67 -32.36
N PHE A 40 28.39 -18.33 -31.43
CA PHE A 40 27.97 -18.45 -30.06
C PHE A 40 28.01 -17.09 -29.32
N CYS A 41 29.06 -16.30 -29.50
CA CYS A 41 29.18 -14.96 -28.95
C CYS A 41 28.08 -14.04 -29.50
N THR A 42 27.77 -14.17 -30.80
CA THR A 42 26.66 -13.44 -31.44
C THR A 42 25.31 -13.79 -30.81
N ASP A 43 25.06 -15.07 -30.53
CA ASP A 43 23.81 -15.51 -29.87
C ASP A 43 23.72 -15.00 -28.45
N ILE A 44 24.84 -14.90 -27.72
CA ILE A 44 24.90 -14.27 -26.38
C ILE A 44 24.49 -12.80 -26.48
N SER A 45 25.06 -12.04 -27.39
CA SER A 45 24.73 -10.61 -27.57
C SER A 45 23.29 -10.39 -28.05
N ASN A 46 22.66 -11.38 -28.68
CA ASN A 46 21.24 -11.35 -29.06
C ASN A 46 20.29 -11.79 -27.94
N GLY A 47 20.81 -12.44 -26.90
CA GLY A 47 20.02 -12.86 -25.72
C GLY A 47 19.01 -13.99 -25.96
N ASP A 48 19.13 -14.74 -27.05
CA ASP A 48 18.23 -15.87 -27.32
C ASP A 48 18.73 -17.15 -26.62
N ALA A 49 18.17 -17.41 -25.42
CA ALA A 49 18.51 -18.61 -24.66
C ALA A 49 18.36 -19.90 -25.46
N GLY A 50 17.42 -19.97 -26.38
CA GLY A 50 17.17 -21.17 -27.21
C GLY A 50 18.31 -21.41 -28.20
N THR A 51 18.84 -20.37 -28.85
CA THR A 51 19.98 -20.46 -29.77
C THR A 51 21.28 -20.73 -29.04
N ILE A 52 21.52 -20.03 -27.92
CA ILE A 52 22.69 -20.25 -27.05
C ILE A 52 22.76 -21.74 -26.64
N LEU A 53 21.67 -22.27 -26.04
CA LEU A 53 21.64 -23.64 -25.55
C LEU A 53 21.73 -24.71 -26.65
N ARG A 54 21.35 -24.41 -27.89
CA ARG A 54 21.57 -25.33 -29.02
C ARG A 54 23.04 -25.47 -29.41
N LYS A 55 23.89 -24.50 -29.06
CA LYS A 55 25.32 -24.51 -29.31
C LYS A 55 26.13 -25.01 -28.12
N THR A 56 25.47 -25.52 -27.10
CA THR A 56 26.10 -26.11 -25.91
C THR A 56 25.86 -27.62 -25.82
N ASP A 57 26.79 -28.34 -25.19
CA ASP A 57 26.66 -29.76 -24.89
C ASP A 57 27.08 -30.04 -23.42
N GLY A 58 26.64 -31.19 -22.88
CA GLY A 58 27.02 -31.60 -21.53
C GLY A 58 26.25 -30.93 -20.38
N LEU A 59 25.46 -29.91 -20.65
CA LEU A 59 24.70 -29.21 -19.61
C LEU A 59 23.53 -30.04 -19.09
N ASP A 60 23.32 -30.03 -17.77
CA ASP A 60 22.19 -30.70 -17.17
C ASP A 60 20.84 -30.04 -17.53
N ARG A 61 19.75 -30.78 -17.29
CA ARG A 61 18.40 -30.32 -17.64
C ARG A 61 17.96 -29.13 -16.79
N ASP A 62 18.34 -29.11 -15.52
CA ASP A 62 17.89 -28.10 -14.57
C ASP A 62 18.62 -26.78 -14.85
N TYR A 63 19.91 -26.84 -15.17
CA TYR A 63 20.65 -25.67 -15.63
C TYR A 63 20.06 -25.07 -16.91
N LYS A 64 19.76 -25.91 -17.92
CA LYS A 64 19.14 -25.47 -19.17
C LYS A 64 17.79 -24.78 -18.94
N LYS A 65 17.00 -25.31 -18.01
CA LYS A 65 15.72 -24.72 -17.63
C LYS A 65 15.93 -23.38 -16.93
N SER A 66 16.77 -23.34 -15.90
CA SER A 66 17.07 -22.12 -15.13
C SER A 66 17.63 -21.01 -16.02
N PHE A 67 18.51 -21.33 -16.96
CA PHE A 67 19.04 -20.35 -17.90
C PHE A 67 17.97 -19.81 -18.85
N LYS A 68 17.07 -20.65 -19.36
CA LYS A 68 15.92 -20.20 -20.14
C LYS A 68 15.03 -19.26 -19.32
N ASP A 69 14.68 -19.68 -18.11
CA ASP A 69 13.83 -18.88 -17.22
C ASP A 69 14.50 -17.53 -16.90
N LEU A 70 15.85 -17.53 -16.75
CA LEU A 70 16.64 -16.30 -16.50
C LEU A 70 16.59 -15.30 -17.67
N LEU A 71 16.63 -15.78 -18.92
CA LEU A 71 16.65 -14.90 -20.10
C LEU A 71 15.26 -14.69 -20.73
N SER A 72 14.29 -15.60 -20.53
CA SER A 72 12.95 -15.46 -21.13
C SER A 72 12.17 -14.26 -20.60
N GLY A 73 12.48 -13.84 -19.40
CA GLY A 73 11.84 -12.70 -18.76
C GLY A 73 10.39 -12.93 -18.32
N ASP A 74 9.88 -14.17 -18.38
CA ASP A 74 8.49 -14.48 -18.00
C ASP A 74 8.18 -14.15 -16.54
N GLN A 75 9.19 -14.13 -15.68
CA GLN A 75 9.12 -13.79 -14.26
C GLN A 75 9.38 -12.30 -13.99
N TYR A 76 9.79 -11.54 -14.99
CA TYR A 76 10.20 -10.15 -14.84
C TYR A 76 9.06 -9.19 -15.19
N THR A 77 9.05 -8.05 -14.50
CA THR A 77 8.21 -6.91 -14.86
C THR A 77 8.61 -6.37 -16.25
N GLU A 78 7.76 -5.54 -16.84
CA GLU A 78 8.09 -4.89 -18.11
C GLU A 78 9.38 -4.04 -18.00
N GLU A 79 9.57 -3.35 -16.88
CA GLU A 79 10.75 -2.53 -16.64
C GLU A 79 12.02 -3.36 -16.53
N GLU A 80 11.97 -4.49 -15.81
CA GLU A 80 13.08 -5.43 -15.73
C GLU A 80 13.43 -6.02 -17.10
N ARG A 81 12.45 -6.34 -17.92
CA ARG A 81 12.68 -6.80 -19.29
C ARG A 81 13.41 -5.77 -20.14
N VAL A 82 12.98 -4.51 -20.08
CA VAL A 82 13.66 -3.41 -20.79
C VAL A 82 15.09 -3.24 -20.29
N PHE A 83 15.31 -3.24 -18.97
CA PHE A 83 16.65 -3.18 -18.39
C PHE A 83 17.54 -4.33 -18.88
N HIS A 84 17.04 -5.57 -18.80
CA HIS A 84 17.76 -6.76 -19.26
C HIS A 84 18.09 -6.67 -20.75
N GLN A 85 17.18 -6.15 -21.58
CA GLN A 85 17.41 -5.98 -23.01
C GLN A 85 18.57 -5.00 -23.27
N HIS A 86 18.63 -3.87 -22.56
CA HIS A 86 19.75 -2.94 -22.67
C HIS A 86 21.06 -3.59 -22.20
N MET A 87 21.04 -4.31 -21.06
CA MET A 87 22.21 -5.02 -20.54
C MET A 87 22.72 -6.06 -21.52
N ILE A 88 21.86 -6.90 -22.11
CA ILE A 88 22.22 -7.90 -23.11
C ILE A 88 22.78 -7.21 -24.37
N SER A 89 22.16 -6.13 -24.83
CA SER A 89 22.62 -5.37 -25.99
C SER A 89 23.98 -4.68 -25.77
N SER A 90 24.36 -4.49 -24.51
CA SER A 90 25.68 -3.95 -24.17
C SER A 90 26.80 -4.98 -24.26
N ILE A 91 26.45 -6.30 -24.38
CA ILE A 91 27.46 -7.36 -24.41
C ILE A 91 28.16 -7.33 -25.77
N SER A 92 29.46 -7.14 -25.75
CA SER A 92 30.35 -7.34 -26.87
C SER A 92 31.43 -8.38 -26.53
N SER A 93 32.07 -8.93 -27.53
CA SER A 93 33.08 -9.98 -27.32
C SER A 93 34.29 -9.77 -28.23
N GLU A 94 35.47 -10.07 -27.71
CA GLU A 94 36.72 -10.19 -28.43
C GLU A 94 37.26 -11.61 -28.27
N ILE A 95 37.52 -12.30 -29.39
CA ILE A 95 38.04 -13.66 -29.41
C ILE A 95 39.56 -13.61 -29.63
N ASP A 96 40.34 -14.13 -28.69
CA ASP A 96 41.77 -14.29 -28.93
C ASP A 96 42.03 -15.47 -29.87
N GLU A 97 42.13 -15.19 -31.15
CA GLU A 97 42.44 -16.20 -32.16
C GLU A 97 43.76 -16.94 -31.92
N LYS A 98 44.70 -16.34 -31.15
CA LYS A 98 46.00 -16.96 -30.85
C LYS A 98 45.89 -17.99 -29.71
N SER A 99 44.89 -17.87 -28.87
CA SER A 99 44.64 -18.76 -27.74
C SER A 99 44.08 -20.13 -28.18
N VAL A 100 43.60 -20.25 -29.43
CA VAL A 100 42.99 -21.47 -29.95
C VAL A 100 43.95 -22.66 -29.86
N LYS A 101 43.57 -23.62 -29.02
CA LYS A 101 44.26 -24.92 -28.88
C LYS A 101 43.27 -26.02 -29.27
N ILE A 102 43.73 -26.92 -30.14
CA ILE A 102 42.86 -28.03 -30.63
C ILE A 102 43.60 -29.34 -30.36
N ASP A 103 42.92 -30.23 -29.65
CA ASP A 103 43.36 -31.61 -29.45
C ASP A 103 42.27 -32.56 -29.87
N LYS A 104 42.47 -33.20 -31.07
CA LYS A 104 41.54 -34.12 -31.72
C LYS A 104 40.14 -33.51 -31.92
N ASP A 105 39.21 -33.84 -31.03
CA ASP A 105 37.82 -33.45 -31.04
C ASP A 105 37.49 -32.43 -29.92
N THR A 106 38.49 -31.93 -29.22
CA THR A 106 38.34 -30.86 -28.20
C THR A 106 39.09 -29.61 -28.63
N ALA A 107 38.63 -28.46 -28.19
CA ALA A 107 39.30 -27.19 -28.37
C ALA A 107 39.09 -26.27 -27.18
N THR A 108 40.04 -25.34 -26.99
CA THR A 108 39.84 -24.21 -26.07
C THR A 108 40.11 -22.90 -26.79
N VAL A 109 39.37 -21.85 -26.41
CA VAL A 109 39.50 -20.49 -26.95
C VAL A 109 39.25 -19.49 -25.83
N ASP A 110 40.14 -18.51 -25.70
CA ASP A 110 39.94 -17.42 -24.74
C ASP A 110 39.10 -16.31 -25.40
N ILE A 111 38.09 -15.85 -24.67
CA ILE A 111 37.13 -14.83 -25.06
C ILE A 111 37.08 -13.77 -23.97
N THR A 112 37.19 -12.52 -24.34
CA THR A 112 36.90 -11.40 -23.44
C THR A 112 35.54 -10.83 -23.80
N PHE A 113 34.59 -10.89 -22.88
CA PHE A 113 33.32 -10.20 -22.98
C PHE A 113 33.40 -8.87 -22.28
N GLU A 114 32.85 -7.82 -22.92
CA GLU A 114 32.61 -6.54 -22.28
C GLU A 114 31.10 -6.41 -22.07
N VAL A 115 30.67 -6.03 -20.87
CA VAL A 115 29.27 -5.82 -20.52
C VAL A 115 29.15 -4.59 -19.63
N ALA A 116 28.08 -3.82 -19.73
CA ALA A 116 27.83 -2.67 -18.89
C ALA A 116 27.96 -3.04 -17.39
N ASP A 117 28.66 -2.24 -16.61
CA ASP A 117 28.90 -2.52 -15.19
C ASP A 117 27.66 -2.17 -14.36
N HIS A 118 26.79 -3.15 -14.19
CA HIS A 118 25.55 -2.99 -13.42
C HIS A 118 25.78 -2.57 -11.95
N ASN A 119 26.94 -2.87 -11.36
CA ASN A 119 27.24 -2.45 -10.00
C ASN A 119 27.44 -0.93 -9.90
N LYS A 120 27.96 -0.28 -10.95
CA LYS A 120 28.06 1.18 -11.02
C LYS A 120 26.69 1.83 -11.22
N LEU A 121 25.76 1.14 -11.85
CA LEU A 121 24.38 1.61 -12.03
C LEU A 121 23.54 1.49 -10.75
N ALA A 122 23.89 0.57 -9.83
CA ALA A 122 23.07 0.24 -8.68
C ALA A 122 22.73 1.43 -7.76
N ASN A 123 23.59 2.45 -7.71
CA ASN A 123 23.41 3.63 -6.86
C ASN A 123 22.95 4.88 -7.64
N GLY A 124 22.61 4.73 -8.92
CA GLY A 124 22.09 5.81 -9.74
C GLY A 124 20.65 6.19 -9.36
N ASP A 125 20.28 7.43 -9.64
CA ASP A 125 18.89 7.90 -9.53
C ASP A 125 18.29 8.01 -10.93
N TYR A 126 17.42 7.08 -11.26
CA TYR A 126 16.78 6.98 -12.57
C TYR A 126 15.29 7.31 -12.44
N ARG A 127 14.85 8.33 -13.16
CA ARG A 127 13.46 8.77 -13.13
C ARG A 127 12.49 7.69 -13.62
N ASP A 128 12.89 7.00 -14.68
CA ASP A 128 12.10 5.96 -15.35
C ASP A 128 13.02 4.94 -16.03
N VAL A 129 12.43 3.89 -16.59
CA VAL A 129 13.18 2.82 -17.26
C VAL A 129 13.92 3.30 -18.50
N ALA A 130 13.44 4.33 -19.19
CA ALA A 130 14.11 4.89 -20.36
C ALA A 130 15.40 5.63 -19.96
N ALA A 131 15.36 6.36 -18.84
CA ALA A 131 16.54 7.00 -18.25
C ALA A 131 17.57 5.95 -17.81
N LEU A 132 17.12 4.83 -17.19
CA LEU A 132 17.97 3.70 -16.83
C LEU A 132 18.56 3.04 -18.09
N GLY A 133 17.76 2.77 -19.12
CA GLY A 133 18.23 2.22 -20.40
C GLY A 133 19.33 3.09 -21.01
N THR A 134 19.09 4.40 -21.09
CA THR A 134 20.11 5.36 -21.57
C THR A 134 21.38 5.33 -20.73
N ALA A 135 21.25 5.15 -19.42
CA ALA A 135 22.42 5.03 -18.51
C ALA A 135 23.20 3.73 -18.77
N VAL A 136 22.51 2.62 -19.03
CA VAL A 136 23.15 1.34 -19.41
C VAL A 136 23.92 1.50 -20.71
N ASP A 137 23.32 2.11 -21.73
CA ASP A 137 23.93 2.31 -23.07
C ASP A 137 25.20 3.18 -23.00
N ASN A 138 25.33 4.04 -21.99
CA ASN A 138 26.49 4.93 -21.78
C ASN A 138 27.36 4.49 -20.60
N ALA A 139 27.08 3.36 -19.96
CA ALA A 139 27.83 2.91 -18.80
C ALA A 139 29.25 2.50 -19.16
N GLU A 140 30.16 2.62 -18.20
CA GLU A 140 31.44 1.95 -18.30
C GLU A 140 31.21 0.43 -18.33
N THR A 141 31.99 -0.27 -19.13
CA THR A 141 31.94 -1.73 -19.21
C THR A 141 32.83 -2.37 -18.15
N ARG A 142 32.52 -3.62 -17.82
CA ARG A 142 33.41 -4.54 -17.11
C ARG A 142 33.76 -5.70 -18.05
N SER A 143 34.98 -6.16 -17.95
CA SER A 143 35.45 -7.31 -18.70
C SER A 143 35.20 -8.62 -17.96
N VAL A 144 34.76 -9.64 -18.70
CA VAL A 144 34.63 -11.02 -18.21
C VAL A 144 35.47 -11.90 -19.13
N GLU A 145 36.58 -12.43 -18.61
CA GLU A 145 37.43 -13.33 -19.33
C GLU A 145 36.94 -14.76 -19.19
N VAL A 146 36.76 -15.44 -20.30
CA VAL A 146 36.25 -16.82 -20.37
C VAL A 146 37.12 -17.66 -21.26
N THR A 147 37.60 -18.79 -20.77
CA THR A 147 38.14 -19.85 -21.64
C THR A 147 37.01 -20.80 -22.03
N ALA A 148 36.54 -20.66 -23.26
CA ALA A 148 35.51 -21.55 -23.79
C ALA A 148 36.10 -22.93 -24.11
N GLU A 149 35.51 -23.99 -23.56
CA GLU A 149 35.86 -25.36 -23.88
C GLU A 149 34.87 -25.90 -24.91
N LEU A 150 35.39 -26.50 -25.99
CA LEU A 150 34.57 -27.01 -27.07
C LEU A 150 34.80 -28.49 -27.31
N LYS A 151 33.75 -29.18 -27.76
CA LYS A 151 33.82 -30.57 -28.23
C LYS A 151 33.11 -30.71 -29.56
N GLN A 152 33.74 -31.52 -30.43
CA GLN A 152 33.25 -31.73 -31.78
C GLN A 152 32.43 -33.04 -31.88
N TYR A 153 31.19 -32.93 -32.38
CA TYR A 153 30.34 -34.06 -32.75
C TYR A 153 29.88 -33.91 -34.21
N GLU A 154 30.07 -34.89 -35.01
CA GLU A 154 29.63 -34.90 -36.44
C GLU A 154 30.02 -33.65 -37.20
N LYS A 155 31.26 -33.15 -36.99
CA LYS A 155 31.86 -31.93 -37.57
C LYS A 155 31.32 -30.61 -37.03
N VAL A 156 30.39 -30.60 -36.04
CA VAL A 156 29.85 -29.39 -35.37
C VAL A 156 30.55 -29.24 -34.02
N TRP A 157 30.99 -28.05 -33.70
CA TRP A 157 31.59 -27.72 -32.40
C TRP A 157 30.55 -27.17 -31.45
N TYR A 158 30.56 -27.65 -30.19
CA TYR A 158 29.66 -27.28 -29.12
C TYR A 158 30.46 -26.80 -27.90
N ILE A 159 30.00 -25.73 -27.24
CA ILE A 159 30.55 -25.27 -25.97
C ILE A 159 30.17 -26.28 -24.86
N THR A 160 31.11 -26.71 -24.05
CA THR A 160 30.88 -27.75 -23.03
C THR A 160 30.93 -27.24 -21.59
N ASN A 161 31.43 -26.04 -21.36
CA ASN A 161 31.59 -25.43 -20.04
C ASN A 161 30.76 -24.15 -19.85
N PHE A 162 29.58 -24.07 -20.52
CA PHE A 162 28.72 -22.89 -20.40
C PHE A 162 28.14 -22.68 -19.01
N ASP A 163 28.17 -23.68 -18.15
CA ASP A 163 27.80 -23.62 -16.74
C ASP A 163 28.95 -23.22 -15.79
N SER A 164 30.11 -22.81 -16.34
CA SER A 164 31.22 -22.30 -15.56
C SER A 164 30.87 -20.98 -14.84
N GLU A 165 31.62 -20.65 -13.80
CA GLU A 165 31.38 -19.42 -13.02
C GLU A 165 31.63 -18.16 -13.86
N GLU A 166 32.58 -18.18 -14.80
CA GLU A 166 32.87 -17.07 -15.69
C GLU A 166 31.69 -16.77 -16.63
N PHE A 167 31.07 -17.82 -17.22
CA PHE A 167 29.86 -17.62 -18.02
C PHE A 167 28.67 -17.18 -17.18
N LYS A 168 28.52 -17.67 -15.95
CA LYS A 168 27.47 -17.21 -15.03
C LYS A 168 27.67 -15.74 -14.65
N ASP A 169 28.91 -15.32 -14.43
CA ASP A 169 29.22 -13.93 -14.09
C ASP A 169 28.82 -12.97 -15.21
N LEU A 170 28.91 -13.37 -16.47
CA LEU A 170 28.48 -12.56 -17.62
C LEU A 170 27.00 -12.13 -17.48
N PHE A 171 26.14 -13.00 -16.92
CA PHE A 171 24.71 -12.74 -16.71
C PHE A 171 24.38 -12.34 -15.27
N SER A 172 25.37 -11.92 -14.48
CA SER A 172 25.16 -11.57 -13.06
C SER A 172 24.28 -10.34 -12.83
N PHE A 173 23.97 -9.58 -13.87
CA PHE A 173 23.01 -8.47 -13.83
C PHE A 173 21.53 -8.92 -13.77
N CYS A 174 21.25 -10.15 -14.17
CA CYS A 174 19.88 -10.67 -14.16
C CYS A 174 19.29 -10.64 -12.75
N GLY A 175 18.09 -10.07 -12.60
CA GLY A 175 17.43 -9.88 -11.30
C GLY A 175 18.05 -8.77 -10.43
N LYS A 176 18.93 -7.92 -10.98
CA LYS A 176 19.59 -6.83 -10.26
C LYS A 176 19.32 -5.46 -10.88
N MET A 177 18.09 -5.24 -11.32
CA MET A 177 17.71 -3.93 -11.83
C MET A 177 17.84 -2.87 -10.72
N PRO A 178 18.50 -1.72 -10.98
CA PRO A 178 18.54 -0.60 -10.05
C PRO A 178 17.13 -0.06 -9.74
N ALA A 179 16.95 0.48 -8.55
CA ALA A 179 15.70 1.14 -8.18
C ALA A 179 15.41 2.34 -9.10
N ILE A 180 14.18 2.42 -9.59
CA ILE A 180 13.70 3.52 -10.44
C ILE A 180 12.83 4.46 -9.62
N GLY A 181 12.98 5.76 -9.85
CA GLY A 181 12.12 6.78 -9.26
C GLY A 181 12.44 7.12 -7.80
N ARG A 182 13.65 6.87 -7.33
CA ARG A 182 14.04 7.23 -5.95
C ARG A 182 13.93 8.72 -5.70
N GLY A 183 14.44 9.56 -6.60
CA GLY A 183 14.36 11.02 -6.47
C GLY A 183 12.94 11.53 -6.52
N THR A 184 12.14 11.04 -7.47
CA THR A 184 10.72 11.42 -7.59
C THR A 184 9.86 10.93 -6.42
N LEU A 185 10.20 9.77 -5.81
CA LEU A 185 9.56 9.31 -4.57
C LEU A 185 9.83 10.27 -3.42
N ILE A 186 11.11 10.64 -3.23
CA ILE A 186 11.53 11.61 -2.19
C ILE A 186 10.85 12.97 -2.42
N GLU A 187 10.78 13.42 -3.67
CA GLU A 187 10.12 14.67 -4.04
C GLU A 187 8.63 14.63 -3.70
N THR A 188 7.92 13.55 -4.04
CA THR A 188 6.50 13.35 -3.72
C THR A 188 6.25 13.36 -2.20
N ALA A 189 7.07 12.64 -1.44
CA ALA A 189 7.00 12.63 0.03
C ALA A 189 7.31 14.01 0.63
N THR A 190 8.25 14.75 0.04
CA THR A 190 8.60 16.11 0.46
C THR A 190 7.44 17.08 0.21
N GLN A 191 6.77 16.96 -0.95
CA GLN A 191 5.59 17.75 -1.26
C GLN A 191 4.44 17.46 -0.29
N LEU A 192 4.24 16.17 0.07
CA LEU A 192 3.26 15.80 1.08
C LEU A 192 3.60 16.43 2.45
N ALA A 193 4.82 16.24 2.93
CA ALA A 193 5.26 16.77 4.22
C ALA A 193 5.12 18.29 4.28
N LYS A 194 5.52 18.98 3.22
CA LYS A 194 5.37 20.42 3.08
C LYS A 194 3.90 20.84 3.13
N SER A 195 3.02 20.14 2.43
CA SER A 195 1.59 20.47 2.40
C SER A 195 0.90 20.35 3.76
N ILE A 196 1.38 19.46 4.63
CA ILE A 196 0.92 19.33 6.02
C ILE A 196 1.29 20.59 6.82
N VAL A 197 2.53 21.06 6.69
CA VAL A 197 3.02 22.25 7.40
C VAL A 197 2.39 23.52 6.84
N ASP A 198 2.24 23.63 5.53
CA ASP A 198 1.67 24.79 4.85
C ASP A 198 0.13 24.80 4.86
N ASP A 199 -0.50 23.72 5.33
CA ASP A 199 -1.97 23.56 5.39
C ASP A 199 -2.65 23.57 4.00
N GLU A 200 -2.03 22.92 3.04
CA GLU A 200 -2.51 22.87 1.66
C GLU A 200 -3.29 21.57 1.38
N SER A 201 -4.57 21.54 1.73
CA SER A 201 -5.43 20.33 1.61
C SER A 201 -5.57 19.78 0.18
N GLY A 202 -5.34 20.61 -0.84
CA GLY A 202 -5.40 20.19 -2.24
C GLY A 202 -4.23 19.30 -2.66
N VAL A 203 -3.05 19.49 -2.07
CA VAL A 203 -1.83 18.76 -2.46
C VAL A 203 -1.94 17.26 -2.16
N PRO A 204 -2.34 16.80 -0.96
CA PRO A 204 -2.51 15.38 -0.69
C PRO A 204 -3.51 14.70 -1.62
N LEU A 205 -4.58 15.40 -2.04
CA LEU A 205 -5.55 14.87 -3.02
C LEU A 205 -4.92 14.64 -4.40
N VAL A 206 -4.03 15.53 -4.84
CA VAL A 206 -3.28 15.37 -6.10
C VAL A 206 -2.28 14.21 -5.96
N LEU A 207 -1.56 14.15 -4.85
CA LEU A 207 -0.55 13.11 -4.59
C LEU A 207 -1.15 11.72 -4.40
N ALA A 208 -2.44 11.62 -4.02
CA ALA A 208 -3.16 10.34 -3.96
C ALA A 208 -3.45 9.73 -5.35
N GLY A 209 -3.28 10.50 -6.41
CA GLY A 209 -3.44 10.04 -7.79
C GLY A 209 -4.88 10.04 -8.30
N PRO A 210 -5.08 9.74 -9.59
CA PRO A 210 -6.38 9.88 -10.25
C PRO A 210 -7.41 8.83 -9.83
N ASN A 211 -6.97 7.67 -9.35
CA ASN A 211 -7.82 6.52 -9.04
C ASN A 211 -8.12 6.38 -7.53
N VAL A 212 -7.86 7.43 -6.76
CA VAL A 212 -8.10 7.41 -5.31
C VAL A 212 -9.59 7.26 -5.00
N SER A 213 -9.92 6.39 -4.04
CA SER A 213 -11.30 6.14 -3.64
C SER A 213 -11.93 7.36 -2.97
N GLU A 214 -13.26 7.49 -3.08
CA GLU A 214 -14.00 8.59 -2.43
C GLU A 214 -13.83 8.56 -0.90
N ASN A 215 -13.63 7.38 -0.30
CA ASN A 215 -13.38 7.26 1.15
C ASN A 215 -12.06 7.93 1.54
N VAL A 216 -10.99 7.70 0.76
CA VAL A 216 -9.68 8.34 0.99
C VAL A 216 -9.77 9.85 0.78
N LYS A 217 -10.46 10.31 -0.28
CA LYS A 217 -10.70 11.73 -0.51
C LYS A 217 -11.45 12.38 0.65
N GLN A 218 -12.44 11.68 1.19
CA GLN A 218 -13.20 12.18 2.33
C GLN A 218 -12.33 12.20 3.60
N ALA A 219 -11.53 11.16 3.85
CA ALA A 219 -10.61 11.13 4.99
C ALA A 219 -9.59 12.28 4.96
N ILE A 220 -9.04 12.59 3.77
CA ILE A 220 -8.12 13.73 3.59
C ILE A 220 -8.86 15.04 3.88
N LYS A 221 -10.06 15.25 3.33
CA LYS A 221 -10.87 16.44 3.61
C LYS A 221 -11.16 16.57 5.10
N ASP A 222 -11.64 15.49 5.72
CA ASP A 222 -11.97 15.48 7.16
C ASP A 222 -10.74 15.73 8.05
N ALA A 223 -9.55 15.39 7.59
CA ALA A 223 -8.31 15.65 8.31
C ALA A 223 -7.86 17.12 8.21
N PHE A 224 -8.03 17.75 7.04
CA PHE A 224 -7.65 19.15 6.81
C PHE A 224 -8.76 20.14 7.13
N ASP A 225 -10.02 19.79 6.89
CA ASP A 225 -11.15 20.69 7.14
C ASP A 225 -11.66 20.51 8.57
N VAL A 226 -11.89 21.64 9.22
CA VAL A 226 -12.64 21.69 10.47
C VAL A 226 -14.10 21.87 10.12
N ASP A 227 -14.99 21.04 10.67
CA ASP A 227 -16.44 21.23 10.54
C ASP A 227 -16.83 22.64 10.99
N GLY A 228 -17.22 23.48 10.04
CA GLY A 228 -17.62 24.87 10.28
C GLY A 228 -16.47 25.89 10.10
N LYS A 229 -16.80 27.18 10.27
CA LYS A 229 -15.78 28.25 10.25
C LYS A 229 -15.02 28.27 11.57
N PRO A 230 -13.69 28.10 11.57
CA PRO A 230 -12.91 28.19 12.80
C PRO A 230 -13.05 29.58 13.42
N THR A 231 -13.19 29.64 14.76
CA THR A 231 -13.20 30.89 15.52
C THR A 231 -11.84 31.60 15.42
N ASP A 232 -11.76 32.83 15.83
CA ASP A 232 -10.49 33.57 15.77
C ASP A 232 -9.44 32.98 16.72
N GLU A 233 -9.87 32.41 17.86
CA GLU A 233 -9.03 31.67 18.79
C GLU A 233 -8.49 30.39 18.14
N GLN A 234 -9.35 29.67 17.44
CA GLN A 234 -9.00 28.46 16.72
C GLN A 234 -7.97 28.75 15.61
N LYS A 235 -8.18 29.83 14.85
CA LYS A 235 -7.23 30.27 13.81
C LYS A 235 -5.86 30.64 14.39
N ALA A 236 -5.87 31.36 15.49
CA ALA A 236 -4.65 31.79 16.18
C ALA A 236 -3.88 30.54 16.71
N PHE A 237 -4.59 29.61 17.35
CA PHE A 237 -4.02 28.37 17.81
C PHE A 237 -3.40 27.56 16.66
N GLN A 238 -4.17 27.31 15.60
CA GLN A 238 -3.70 26.55 14.43
C GLN A 238 -2.51 27.25 13.76
N GLY A 239 -2.55 28.58 13.66
CA GLY A 239 -1.45 29.38 13.14
C GLY A 239 -0.18 29.25 13.99
N ALA A 240 -0.31 29.34 15.33
CA ALA A 240 0.81 29.18 16.24
C ALA A 240 1.42 27.77 16.17
N VAL A 241 0.58 26.71 16.09
CA VAL A 241 1.07 25.33 15.90
C VAL A 241 1.84 25.23 14.60
N ARG A 242 1.29 25.69 13.47
CA ARG A 242 1.95 25.61 12.15
C ARG A 242 3.28 26.37 12.10
N ASN A 243 3.34 27.56 12.68
CA ASN A 243 4.57 28.36 12.71
C ASN A 243 5.72 27.67 13.46
N ASN A 244 5.41 26.68 14.29
CA ASN A 244 6.36 25.87 15.04
C ASN A 244 6.43 24.41 14.53
N MET A 245 5.86 24.12 13.36
CA MET A 245 5.99 22.82 12.72
C MET A 245 7.21 22.81 11.80
N SER A 246 7.86 21.65 11.76
CA SER A 246 8.90 21.36 10.78
C SER A 246 8.81 19.91 10.33
N TYR A 247 9.38 19.61 9.20
CA TYR A 247 9.44 18.23 8.68
C TYR A 247 10.84 17.88 8.19
N MET A 248 11.09 16.58 8.16
CA MET A 248 12.25 15.97 7.51
C MET A 248 11.79 14.71 6.81
N VAL A 249 12.25 14.49 5.58
CA VAL A 249 12.11 13.22 4.88
C VAL A 249 13.41 12.44 5.07
N ASP A 250 13.33 11.29 5.71
CA ASP A 250 14.51 10.45 5.91
C ASP A 250 14.84 9.68 4.63
N VAL A 251 15.72 10.26 3.82
CA VAL A 251 16.17 9.67 2.56
C VAL A 251 16.90 8.32 2.72
N SER A 252 17.36 8.01 3.94
CA SER A 252 17.99 6.72 4.24
C SER A 252 16.98 5.60 4.45
N SER A 253 15.72 5.96 4.77
CA SER A 253 14.61 5.02 4.96
C SER A 253 13.91 4.63 3.65
N VAL A 254 14.34 5.19 2.51
CA VAL A 254 13.71 4.89 1.21
C VAL A 254 13.91 3.42 0.86
N ASP A 255 12.79 2.72 0.71
CA ASP A 255 12.72 1.35 0.22
C ASP A 255 11.82 1.29 -1.02
N ILE A 256 12.33 0.70 -2.11
CA ILE A 256 11.63 0.57 -3.39
C ILE A 256 11.67 -0.88 -3.83
N LEU A 257 10.50 -1.46 -4.05
CA LEU A 257 10.35 -2.80 -4.58
C LEU A 257 9.41 -2.76 -5.81
N GLY A 258 10.01 -2.76 -7.00
CA GLY A 258 9.27 -2.62 -8.26
C GLY A 258 8.52 -1.29 -8.34
N THR A 259 7.20 -1.35 -8.39
CA THR A 259 6.32 -0.17 -8.46
C THR A 259 5.83 0.30 -7.09
N THR A 260 6.23 -0.34 -6.00
CA THR A 260 5.87 0.09 -4.65
C THR A 260 7.08 0.69 -3.94
N GLY A 261 6.83 1.67 -3.09
CA GLY A 261 7.90 2.30 -2.33
C GLY A 261 7.41 2.85 -1.00
N SER A 262 8.35 3.11 -0.10
CA SER A 262 8.08 3.77 1.16
C SER A 262 9.23 4.66 1.58
N VAL A 263 8.90 5.68 2.39
CA VAL A 263 9.87 6.58 3.01
C VAL A 263 9.30 7.12 4.32
N GLU A 264 10.15 7.29 5.32
CA GLU A 264 9.77 7.89 6.58
C GLU A 264 9.76 9.42 6.49
N ILE A 265 8.66 10.02 6.92
CA ILE A 265 8.51 11.47 7.14
C ILE A 265 8.49 11.71 8.65
N GLN A 266 9.37 12.54 9.14
CA GLN A 266 9.42 13.02 10.50
C GLN A 266 8.78 14.40 10.57
N LEU A 267 7.70 14.54 11.32
CA LEU A 267 7.01 15.81 11.55
C LEU A 267 7.19 16.20 13.01
N THR A 268 7.84 17.33 13.23
CA THR A 268 8.00 17.89 14.58
C THR A 268 7.01 19.04 14.76
N ARG A 269 6.25 19.02 15.86
CA ARG A 269 5.28 20.07 16.22
C ARG A 269 5.26 20.31 17.72
N PRO A 270 4.70 21.44 18.20
CA PRO A 270 4.48 21.64 19.63
C PRO A 270 3.59 20.54 20.21
N ASN A 271 3.92 20.08 21.41
CA ASN A 271 3.06 19.17 22.19
C ASN A 271 1.89 19.96 22.81
N PHE A 272 0.98 20.41 21.94
CA PHE A 272 -0.16 21.22 22.36
C PHE A 272 -1.19 20.44 23.18
N GLU A 273 -1.13 19.13 23.23
CA GLU A 273 -2.00 18.28 24.05
C GLU A 273 -1.95 18.66 25.53
N VAL A 274 -0.82 19.19 26.01
CA VAL A 274 -0.65 19.71 27.37
C VAL A 274 -1.50 20.95 27.65
N LEU A 275 -2.08 21.57 26.63
CA LEU A 275 -2.98 22.72 26.75
C LEU A 275 -4.45 22.31 26.94
N SER A 276 -4.74 21.01 26.87
CA SER A 276 -6.10 20.49 27.06
C SER A 276 -6.68 20.96 28.41
N GLY A 277 -7.91 21.44 28.36
CA GLY A 277 -8.62 21.93 29.55
C GLY A 277 -8.08 23.25 30.14
N LYS A 278 -7.05 23.85 29.53
CA LYS A 278 -6.61 25.20 29.93
C LYS A 278 -7.54 26.25 29.35
N THR A 279 -7.80 27.29 30.13
CA THR A 279 -8.56 28.47 29.71
C THR A 279 -7.61 29.64 29.51
N PHE A 280 -7.85 30.37 28.46
CA PHE A 280 -7.05 31.54 28.09
C PHE A 280 -7.93 32.81 28.14
N LYS A 281 -7.33 33.94 28.42
CA LYS A 281 -8.06 35.24 28.47
C LYS A 281 -7.99 35.97 27.16
N THR A 282 -6.91 35.77 26.42
CA THR A 282 -6.64 36.51 25.16
C THR A 282 -5.98 35.61 24.13
N ILE A 283 -6.13 35.93 22.85
CA ILE A 283 -5.45 35.27 21.74
C ILE A 283 -3.92 35.23 21.91
N PRO A 284 -3.22 36.34 22.30
CA PRO A 284 -1.77 36.28 22.55
C PRO A 284 -1.36 35.31 23.65
N GLU A 285 -2.21 35.02 24.65
CA GLU A 285 -1.93 33.97 25.64
C GLU A 285 -1.95 32.60 25.04
N ILE A 286 -2.85 32.33 24.07
CA ILE A 286 -2.91 31.06 23.33
C ILE A 286 -1.62 30.88 22.53
N GLU A 287 -1.25 31.86 21.71
CA GLU A 287 -0.04 31.86 20.89
C GLU A 287 1.21 31.65 21.73
N LYS A 288 1.33 32.37 22.84
CA LYS A 288 2.45 32.22 23.77
C LYS A 288 2.49 30.81 24.37
N ALA A 289 1.36 30.28 24.82
CA ALA A 289 1.30 28.94 25.40
C ALA A 289 1.68 27.83 24.39
N VAL A 290 1.30 27.98 23.12
CA VAL A 290 1.71 27.05 22.05
C VAL A 290 3.22 27.14 21.81
N ASN A 291 3.77 28.36 21.74
CA ASN A 291 5.20 28.61 21.52
C ASN A 291 6.08 28.08 22.69
N GLU A 292 5.52 27.96 23.90
CA GLU A 292 6.19 27.43 25.07
C GLU A 292 6.04 25.90 25.22
N CYS A 293 5.27 25.24 24.33
CA CYS A 293 5.16 23.80 24.35
C CYS A 293 6.46 23.14 23.86
N GLU A 294 6.91 22.12 24.58
CA GLU A 294 8.02 21.28 24.13
C GLU A 294 7.69 20.64 22.79
N PRO A 295 8.63 20.55 21.85
CA PRO A 295 8.40 19.90 20.56
C PRO A 295 8.26 18.38 20.73
N ILE A 296 7.40 17.78 19.91
CA ILE A 296 7.25 16.33 19.80
C ILE A 296 7.36 15.93 18.33
N THR A 297 8.09 14.85 18.05
CA THR A 297 8.28 14.34 16.70
C THR A 297 7.40 13.12 16.48
N TYR A 298 6.67 13.13 15.39
CA TYR A 298 5.87 12.03 14.87
C TYR A 298 6.55 11.41 13.66
N TYR A 299 6.47 10.11 13.55
CA TYR A 299 7.03 9.34 12.45
C TYR A 299 5.90 8.78 11.61
N TYR A 300 5.90 9.08 10.32
CA TYR A 300 4.92 8.61 9.36
C TYR A 300 5.62 7.89 8.21
N VAL A 301 5.34 6.60 8.05
CA VAL A 301 5.82 5.84 6.89
C VAL A 301 4.88 6.11 5.72
N CYS A 302 5.30 7.02 4.83
CA CYS A 302 4.61 7.31 3.60
C CYS A 302 4.78 6.14 2.63
N ARG A 303 3.68 5.50 2.25
CA ARG A 303 3.66 4.41 1.27
C ARG A 303 3.19 4.94 -0.07
N LEU A 304 3.90 4.55 -1.11
CA LEU A 304 3.66 5.06 -2.45
C LEU A 304 3.56 3.90 -3.45
N GLU A 305 2.80 4.15 -4.52
CA GLU A 305 2.71 3.28 -5.68
C GLU A 305 3.02 4.10 -6.93
N ARG A 306 3.85 3.55 -7.82
CA ARG A 306 4.30 4.24 -9.03
C ARG A 306 3.44 3.87 -10.22
N THR A 307 3.00 4.89 -10.98
CA THR A 307 2.30 4.74 -12.26
C THR A 307 3.04 5.54 -13.32
N GLY A 308 3.73 4.86 -14.20
CA GLY A 308 4.68 5.52 -15.10
C GLY A 308 5.83 6.18 -14.31
N PRO A 309 6.12 7.46 -14.55
CA PRO A 309 7.17 8.18 -13.82
C PRO A 309 6.71 8.75 -12.47
N ASP A 310 5.39 8.73 -12.19
CA ASP A 310 4.79 9.45 -11.07
C ASP A 310 4.48 8.52 -9.90
N TRP A 311 4.83 8.96 -8.69
CA TRP A 311 4.49 8.28 -7.44
C TRP A 311 3.22 8.84 -6.83
N HIS A 312 2.35 7.95 -6.34
CA HIS A 312 1.09 8.27 -5.68
C HIS A 312 1.09 7.73 -4.26
N VAL A 313 0.68 8.55 -3.30
CA VAL A 313 0.61 8.14 -1.89
C VAL A 313 -0.64 7.30 -1.66
N THR A 314 -0.49 6.13 -1.05
CA THR A 314 -1.55 5.12 -0.93
C THR A 314 -2.18 5.00 0.45
N ASN A 315 -1.58 5.63 1.51
CA ASN A 315 -2.02 5.48 2.90
C ASN A 315 -2.42 6.80 3.57
N LEU A 316 -3.03 7.72 2.80
CA LEU A 316 -3.50 9.02 3.31
C LEU A 316 -4.78 8.93 4.19
N ASP A 317 -5.42 7.78 4.27
CA ASP A 317 -6.54 7.49 5.18
C ASP A 317 -6.09 6.77 6.47
N SER A 318 -4.79 6.55 6.64
CA SER A 318 -4.25 5.90 7.83
C SER A 318 -4.42 6.76 9.08
N VAL A 319 -4.49 6.09 10.23
CA VAL A 319 -4.56 6.76 11.54
C VAL A 319 -3.30 7.59 11.80
N GLU A 320 -2.15 7.10 11.33
CA GLU A 320 -0.88 7.79 11.44
C GLU A 320 -0.90 9.12 10.67
N PHE A 321 -1.39 9.11 9.42
CA PHE A 321 -1.48 10.35 8.62
C PHE A 321 -2.49 11.34 9.23
N THR A 322 -3.70 10.89 9.52
CA THR A 322 -4.74 11.75 10.10
C THR A 322 -4.34 12.26 11.50
N GLY A 323 -3.55 11.47 12.23
CA GLY A 323 -2.96 11.84 13.51
C GLY A 323 -2.02 13.04 13.46
N LEU A 324 -1.34 13.27 12.32
CA LEU A 324 -0.47 14.43 12.13
C LEU A 324 -1.26 15.77 12.16
N LEU A 325 -2.52 15.73 11.76
CA LEU A 325 -3.40 16.89 11.59
C LEU A 325 -4.37 17.11 12.77
N THR A 326 -4.21 16.37 13.88
CA THR A 326 -5.11 16.46 15.05
C THR A 326 -5.23 17.86 15.65
N TYR A 327 -4.22 18.71 15.48
CA TYR A 327 -4.27 20.11 15.91
C TYR A 327 -5.41 20.90 15.27
N LYS A 328 -5.88 20.51 14.09
CA LYS A 328 -6.99 21.16 13.39
C LYS A 328 -8.30 21.04 14.15
N LYS A 329 -8.49 19.91 14.85
CA LYS A 329 -9.69 19.58 15.62
C LYS A 329 -9.52 19.84 17.13
N PHE A 330 -8.32 20.24 17.57
CA PHE A 330 -8.06 20.54 18.97
C PHE A 330 -8.87 21.76 19.41
N GLN A 331 -9.64 21.60 20.47
CA GLN A 331 -10.51 22.66 20.98
C GLN A 331 -9.76 23.57 21.91
N ILE A 332 -9.70 24.84 21.57
CA ILE A 332 -9.16 25.93 22.38
C ILE A 332 -10.25 26.98 22.55
N SER A 333 -10.42 27.54 23.74
CA SER A 333 -11.40 28.60 23.96
C SER A 333 -10.89 29.64 24.95
N LEU A 334 -11.38 30.87 24.80
CA LEU A 334 -11.09 31.96 25.71
C LEU A 334 -11.94 31.91 26.99
N ASN A 335 -13.06 31.20 26.99
CA ASN A 335 -13.89 30.94 28.18
C ASN A 335 -14.76 29.72 27.98
N ALA A 336 -14.60 28.72 28.86
CA ALA A 336 -15.53 27.63 29.13
C ALA A 336 -15.83 26.60 28.03
N VAL A 337 -16.19 25.41 28.49
CA VAL A 337 -16.75 24.27 27.74
C VAL A 337 -18.15 24.54 27.17
N ASP A 338 -18.63 25.75 27.23
CA ASP A 338 -19.92 26.10 26.65
C ASP A 338 -19.92 25.86 25.13
N GLY A 339 -21.02 25.32 24.64
CA GLY A 339 -21.19 24.99 23.24
C GLY A 339 -22.13 23.83 23.00
N THR A 340 -22.27 23.49 21.72
CA THR A 340 -23.07 22.34 21.30
C THR A 340 -22.16 21.16 20.96
N TYR A 341 -22.54 20.00 21.41
CA TYR A 341 -21.79 18.75 21.24
C TYR A 341 -22.69 17.68 20.66
N LYS A 342 -22.16 16.83 19.79
CA LYS A 342 -22.92 15.73 19.17
C LYS A 342 -22.26 14.38 19.44
N SER A 343 -23.10 13.38 19.63
CA SER A 343 -22.68 12.00 19.77
C SER A 343 -23.50 11.10 18.87
N THR A 344 -22.87 10.06 18.33
CA THR A 344 -23.53 9.02 17.57
C THR A 344 -23.05 7.67 18.06
N MET A 345 -23.97 6.85 18.56
CA MET A 345 -23.68 5.51 19.03
C MET A 345 -24.36 4.49 18.14
N ASP A 346 -23.60 3.66 17.45
CA ASP A 346 -24.11 2.54 16.66
C ASP A 346 -24.54 1.41 17.63
N ILE A 347 -25.81 1.07 17.59
CA ILE A 347 -26.41 0.01 18.41
C ILE A 347 -26.95 -1.14 17.55
N THR A 348 -26.57 -1.23 16.28
CA THR A 348 -27.10 -2.21 15.32
C THR A 348 -27.01 -3.64 15.86
N ASP A 349 -25.86 -4.06 16.36
CA ASP A 349 -25.67 -5.41 16.88
C ASP A 349 -26.49 -5.67 18.15
N LYS A 350 -26.62 -4.66 19.02
CA LYS A 350 -27.44 -4.75 20.23
C LYS A 350 -28.92 -4.87 19.87
N PHE A 351 -29.39 -4.07 18.91
CA PHE A 351 -30.74 -4.15 18.41
C PHE A 351 -31.06 -5.52 17.80
N ILE A 352 -30.14 -6.06 16.99
CA ILE A 352 -30.28 -7.40 16.40
C ILE A 352 -30.43 -8.47 17.51
N ARG A 353 -29.59 -8.42 18.55
CA ARG A 353 -29.69 -9.36 19.69
C ARG A 353 -31.00 -9.18 20.46
N TYR A 354 -31.40 -7.95 20.70
CA TYR A 354 -32.66 -7.64 21.37
C TYR A 354 -33.85 -8.23 20.63
N ILE A 355 -34.03 -7.95 19.33
CA ILE A 355 -35.16 -8.49 18.56
C ILE A 355 -35.08 -10.02 18.40
N SER A 356 -33.89 -10.59 18.34
CA SER A 356 -33.71 -12.03 18.25
C SER A 356 -34.09 -12.73 19.55
N GLY A 357 -33.82 -12.13 20.71
CA GLY A 357 -34.19 -12.66 22.03
C GLY A 357 -35.67 -12.47 22.38
N GLU A 358 -36.17 -11.24 22.24
CA GLU A 358 -37.54 -10.90 22.67
C GLU A 358 -38.62 -11.44 21.71
N TYR A 359 -38.32 -11.48 20.41
CA TYR A 359 -39.33 -11.87 19.39
C TYR A 359 -39.03 -13.21 18.72
N ASN A 360 -38.00 -13.93 19.16
CA ASN A 360 -37.54 -15.21 18.57
C ASN A 360 -37.34 -15.12 17.04
N VAL A 361 -36.79 -13.99 16.58
CA VAL A 361 -36.53 -13.71 15.16
C VAL A 361 -35.06 -14.07 14.84
N LYS A 362 -34.84 -14.82 13.78
CA LYS A 362 -33.49 -15.18 13.34
C LYS A 362 -32.96 -14.16 12.34
N VAL A 363 -32.25 -13.14 12.84
CA VAL A 363 -31.61 -12.15 11.97
C VAL A 363 -30.32 -12.73 11.38
N PRO A 364 -30.19 -12.83 10.05
CA PRO A 364 -28.99 -13.38 9.43
C PRO A 364 -27.80 -12.40 9.54
N SER A 365 -26.58 -12.93 9.42
CA SER A 365 -25.38 -12.11 9.24
C SER A 365 -25.42 -11.36 7.90
N GLY A 366 -24.82 -10.17 7.82
CA GLY A 366 -24.77 -9.36 6.59
C GLY A 366 -26.06 -8.58 6.29
N CYS A 367 -26.81 -8.23 7.32
CA CYS A 367 -27.87 -7.21 7.22
C CYS A 367 -27.27 -5.83 6.91
N GLU A 368 -27.99 -5.06 6.07
CA GLU A 368 -27.56 -3.75 5.59
C GLU A 368 -28.19 -2.63 6.42
N GLY A 369 -27.43 -1.56 6.62
CA GLY A 369 -27.88 -0.39 7.38
C GLY A 369 -27.38 -0.38 8.82
N LYS A 370 -27.43 0.80 9.42
CA LYS A 370 -27.03 1.05 10.80
C LYS A 370 -28.21 1.61 11.57
N ILE A 371 -28.28 1.28 12.84
CA ILE A 371 -29.22 1.85 13.79
C ILE A 371 -28.40 2.62 14.81
N CYS A 372 -28.55 3.94 14.81
CA CYS A 372 -27.72 4.82 15.61
C CYS A 372 -28.58 5.67 16.57
N ILE A 373 -28.15 5.78 17.82
CA ILE A 373 -28.63 6.80 18.74
C ILE A 373 -27.78 8.05 18.54
N ARG A 374 -28.40 9.11 18.02
CA ARG A 374 -27.81 10.43 17.85
C ARG A 374 -28.28 11.34 18.95
N SER A 375 -27.34 11.94 19.68
CA SER A 375 -27.66 12.88 20.76
C SER A 375 -26.93 14.19 20.58
N THR A 376 -27.57 15.26 21.00
CA THR A 376 -27.02 16.60 21.07
C THR A 376 -26.97 17.03 22.53
N MET A 377 -25.80 17.48 23.00
CA MET A 377 -25.59 18.09 24.31
C MET A 377 -25.29 19.58 24.10
N VAL A 378 -26.05 20.43 24.77
CA VAL A 378 -25.80 21.88 24.80
C VAL A 378 -25.30 22.23 26.21
N LEU A 379 -24.14 22.87 26.28
CA LEU A 379 -23.58 23.44 27.53
C LEU A 379 -23.66 24.95 27.42
N GLU A 380 -24.30 25.59 28.40
CA GLU A 380 -24.44 27.06 28.42
C GLU A 380 -24.52 27.57 29.86
N ASN A 381 -23.59 28.45 30.24
CA ASN A 381 -23.60 29.14 31.53
C ASN A 381 -23.75 28.17 32.74
N GLY A 382 -23.02 27.07 32.76
CA GLY A 382 -23.06 26.07 33.85
C GLY A 382 -24.29 25.18 33.83
N LYS A 383 -25.12 25.25 32.79
CA LYS A 383 -26.28 24.37 32.55
C LYS A 383 -26.00 23.47 31.37
N TYR A 384 -26.63 22.31 31.39
CA TYR A 384 -26.57 21.37 30.26
C TYR A 384 -27.97 20.87 29.91
N GLU A 385 -28.15 20.53 28.63
CA GLU A 385 -29.29 19.81 28.12
C GLU A 385 -28.83 18.78 27.10
N VAL A 386 -29.29 17.52 27.23
CA VAL A 386 -29.06 16.44 26.30
C VAL A 386 -30.37 16.03 25.68
N THR A 387 -30.43 16.06 24.37
CA THR A 387 -31.58 15.66 23.57
C THR A 387 -31.21 14.52 22.61
N ILE A 388 -32.17 13.67 22.27
CA ILE A 388 -32.02 12.58 21.33
C ILE A 388 -32.75 12.90 20.05
N ASP A 389 -32.11 12.66 18.90
CA ASP A 389 -32.77 12.72 17.61
C ASP A 389 -33.62 11.45 17.40
N ARG A 390 -34.83 11.50 17.98
CA ARG A 390 -35.80 10.41 17.96
C ARG A 390 -36.23 10.06 16.54
N ASP A 391 -36.42 11.06 15.69
CA ASP A 391 -36.93 10.86 14.33
C ASP A 391 -35.87 10.15 13.47
N ALA A 392 -34.60 10.53 13.60
CA ALA A 392 -33.51 9.82 12.95
C ALA A 392 -33.36 8.38 13.47
N PHE A 393 -33.53 8.15 14.78
CA PHE A 393 -33.50 6.81 15.35
C PHE A 393 -34.62 5.92 14.81
N ILE A 394 -35.86 6.41 14.78
CA ILE A 394 -37.02 5.71 14.19
C ILE A 394 -36.78 5.43 12.71
N SER A 395 -36.27 6.41 11.98
CA SER A 395 -35.96 6.28 10.56
C SER A 395 -34.91 5.19 10.30
N ASP A 396 -33.86 5.12 11.13
CA ASP A 396 -32.85 4.08 11.04
C ASP A 396 -33.47 2.68 11.23
N ILE A 397 -34.30 2.49 12.25
CA ILE A 397 -34.98 1.20 12.50
C ILE A 397 -35.86 0.82 11.30
N LYS A 398 -36.69 1.73 10.84
CA LYS A 398 -37.59 1.48 9.68
C LYS A 398 -36.75 1.10 8.44
N SER A 399 -35.72 1.86 8.15
CA SER A 399 -34.81 1.61 7.01
C SER A 399 -34.07 0.27 7.14
N PHE A 400 -33.58 -0.06 8.35
CA PHE A 400 -32.94 -1.33 8.60
C PHE A 400 -33.88 -2.52 8.37
N VAL A 401 -35.09 -2.44 8.90
CA VAL A 401 -36.08 -3.51 8.74
C VAL A 401 -36.52 -3.61 7.28
N ASP A 402 -36.81 -2.52 6.61
CA ASP A 402 -37.25 -2.52 5.20
C ASP A 402 -36.22 -3.16 4.28
N LYS A 403 -34.95 -2.82 4.45
CA LYS A 403 -33.85 -3.39 3.67
C LYS A 403 -33.60 -4.88 3.91
N ASN A 404 -33.93 -5.37 5.11
CA ASN A 404 -33.55 -6.72 5.53
C ASN A 404 -34.75 -7.66 5.75
N ILE A 405 -35.96 -7.18 5.63
CA ILE A 405 -37.18 -7.94 6.01
C ILE A 405 -37.25 -9.30 5.30
N ASP A 406 -36.95 -9.36 4.02
CA ASP A 406 -36.96 -10.63 3.27
C ASP A 406 -35.95 -11.61 3.83
N LYS A 407 -34.71 -11.16 4.06
CA LYS A 407 -33.62 -11.97 4.65
C LYS A 407 -34.03 -12.48 6.06
N ILE A 408 -34.60 -11.60 6.86
CA ILE A 408 -35.05 -11.92 8.23
C ILE A 408 -36.18 -12.95 8.23
N ILE A 409 -37.23 -12.76 7.42
CA ILE A 409 -38.34 -13.71 7.34
C ILE A 409 -37.86 -15.05 6.82
N GLN A 410 -37.10 -15.08 5.74
CA GLN A 410 -36.55 -16.31 5.14
C GLN A 410 -35.69 -17.07 6.13
N ASN A 411 -34.81 -16.39 6.86
CA ASN A 411 -33.95 -17.02 7.86
C ASN A 411 -34.72 -17.54 9.07
N THR A 412 -35.73 -16.78 9.50
CA THR A 412 -36.61 -17.18 10.62
C THR A 412 -37.45 -18.40 10.26
N LEU A 413 -38.00 -18.44 9.04
CA LEU A 413 -38.82 -19.56 8.55
C LEU A 413 -37.98 -20.72 7.99
N GLY A 414 -36.65 -20.53 7.81
CA GLY A 414 -35.74 -21.56 7.33
C GLY A 414 -35.92 -21.94 5.87
N THR A 415 -36.47 -21.04 5.04
CA THR A 415 -36.70 -21.29 3.61
C THR A 415 -36.62 -20.02 2.77
N THR A 416 -36.07 -20.14 1.56
CA THR A 416 -36.06 -19.09 0.53
C THR A 416 -37.06 -19.38 -0.60
N SER A 417 -37.73 -20.54 -0.56
CA SER A 417 -38.71 -20.94 -1.59
C SER A 417 -39.95 -20.09 -1.51
N THR A 418 -40.26 -19.36 -2.55
CA THR A 418 -41.46 -18.53 -2.65
C THR A 418 -42.74 -19.34 -2.42
N THR A 419 -42.79 -20.59 -2.91
CA THR A 419 -43.95 -21.50 -2.71
C THR A 419 -44.13 -21.83 -1.23
N SER A 420 -43.01 -22.16 -0.53
CA SER A 420 -43.03 -22.48 0.90
C SER A 420 -43.38 -21.24 1.74
N LEU A 421 -42.83 -20.08 1.40
CA LEU A 421 -43.13 -18.80 2.07
C LEU A 421 -44.61 -18.44 1.93
N ASN A 422 -45.19 -18.58 0.74
CA ASN A 422 -46.65 -18.35 0.53
C ASN A 422 -47.52 -19.35 1.30
N ALA A 423 -47.12 -20.60 1.39
CA ALA A 423 -47.83 -21.60 2.19
C ALA A 423 -47.82 -21.25 3.68
N MET A 424 -46.63 -20.89 4.22
CA MET A 424 -46.45 -20.50 5.62
C MET A 424 -47.24 -19.21 5.94
N ALA A 425 -47.21 -18.21 5.04
CA ALA A 425 -47.99 -17.00 5.19
C ALA A 425 -49.48 -17.29 5.29
N LYS A 426 -50.03 -18.19 4.45
CA LYS A 426 -51.44 -18.61 4.51
C LYS A 426 -51.78 -19.33 5.83
N ILE A 427 -50.91 -20.21 6.31
CA ILE A 427 -51.07 -20.87 7.61
C ILE A 427 -51.10 -19.83 8.75
N ALA A 428 -50.31 -18.77 8.65
CA ALA A 428 -50.29 -17.67 9.60
C ALA A 428 -51.45 -16.66 9.44
N GLY A 429 -52.39 -16.90 8.51
CA GLY A 429 -53.56 -16.08 8.32
C GLY A 429 -53.39 -14.89 7.38
N TYR A 430 -52.29 -14.86 6.61
CA TYR A 430 -52.06 -13.84 5.59
C TYR A 430 -52.50 -14.34 4.21
N LYS A 431 -52.78 -13.42 3.27
CA LYS A 431 -53.15 -13.75 1.90
C LYS A 431 -52.03 -14.48 1.16
N ASP A 432 -50.84 -13.96 1.25
CA ASP A 432 -49.62 -14.48 0.65
C ASP A 432 -48.40 -13.88 1.36
N TYR A 433 -47.21 -14.21 0.91
CA TYR A 433 -45.96 -13.70 1.47
C TYR A 433 -45.84 -12.17 1.39
N ALA A 434 -46.29 -11.57 0.29
CA ALA A 434 -46.26 -10.10 0.11
C ALA A 434 -47.17 -9.39 1.10
N ASP A 435 -48.39 -9.90 1.34
CA ASP A 435 -49.32 -9.39 2.35
C ASP A 435 -48.73 -9.54 3.77
N MET A 436 -48.12 -10.70 4.06
CA MET A 436 -47.44 -10.93 5.34
C MET A 436 -46.32 -9.90 5.56
N LYS A 437 -45.46 -9.70 4.58
CA LYS A 437 -44.37 -8.73 4.63
C LYS A 437 -44.89 -7.31 4.85
N GLN A 438 -45.90 -6.87 4.09
CA GLN A 438 -46.49 -5.55 4.25
C GLN A 438 -47.07 -5.34 5.64
N LYS A 439 -47.78 -6.31 6.19
CA LYS A 439 -48.37 -6.21 7.53
C LYS A 439 -47.32 -6.19 8.62
N ILE A 440 -46.23 -6.97 8.48
CA ILE A 440 -45.10 -6.91 9.41
C ILE A 440 -44.46 -5.52 9.37
N LEU A 441 -44.19 -4.98 8.19
CA LEU A 441 -43.60 -3.63 8.04
C LEU A 441 -44.51 -2.55 8.64
N ALA A 442 -45.82 -2.64 8.41
CA ALA A 442 -46.80 -1.73 9.01
C ALA A 442 -46.84 -1.83 10.54
N GLN A 443 -46.78 -3.06 11.08
CA GLN A 443 -46.73 -3.29 12.52
C GLN A 443 -45.44 -2.75 13.15
N VAL A 444 -44.31 -3.02 12.51
CA VAL A 444 -43.00 -2.46 12.96
C VAL A 444 -43.08 -0.94 12.93
N SER A 445 -43.56 -0.35 11.83
CA SER A 445 -43.69 1.12 11.70
C SER A 445 -44.56 1.71 12.83
N SER A 446 -45.67 1.08 13.15
CA SER A 446 -46.53 1.52 14.25
C SER A 446 -45.88 1.36 15.64
N ASN A 447 -45.17 0.26 15.85
CA ASN A 447 -44.52 -0.01 17.14
C ASN A 447 -43.35 0.97 17.40
N VAL A 448 -42.51 1.23 16.39
CA VAL A 448 -41.37 2.13 16.55
C VAL A 448 -41.76 3.59 16.72
N GLU A 449 -42.94 3.99 16.20
CA GLU A 449 -43.47 5.34 16.43
C GLU A 449 -43.87 5.59 17.90
N ASN A 450 -44.02 4.57 18.69
CA ASN A 450 -44.33 4.68 20.11
C ASN A 450 -43.06 4.62 21.00
N ILE A 451 -41.88 4.47 20.40
CA ILE A 451 -40.60 4.45 21.16
C ILE A 451 -40.39 5.82 21.81
N SER A 452 -40.19 5.84 23.12
CA SER A 452 -39.79 7.02 23.87
C SER A 452 -38.26 7.05 24.00
N THR A 453 -37.65 8.21 23.77
CA THR A 453 -36.23 8.48 23.99
C THR A 453 -35.97 9.26 25.26
N SER A 454 -37.04 9.64 25.99
CA SER A 454 -36.95 10.54 27.15
C SER A 454 -36.09 10.01 28.29
N SER A 455 -35.91 8.68 28.41
CA SER A 455 -35.05 8.06 29.41
C SER A 455 -33.55 8.25 29.11
N LEU A 456 -33.20 8.67 27.90
CA LEU A 456 -31.83 8.98 27.47
C LEU A 456 -31.57 10.50 27.40
N GLU A 457 -32.59 11.31 27.66
CA GLU A 457 -32.51 12.77 27.69
C GLU A 457 -32.26 13.24 29.12
N SER A 458 -31.50 14.30 29.27
CA SER A 458 -31.16 14.84 30.59
C SER A 458 -30.90 16.33 30.53
N LYS A 459 -31.22 17.04 31.62
CA LYS A 459 -30.87 18.46 31.80
C LYS A 459 -30.55 18.76 33.25
N GLY A 460 -29.73 19.78 33.44
CA GLY A 460 -29.31 20.19 34.80
C GLY A 460 -28.17 21.19 34.78
N THR A 461 -27.28 21.06 35.76
CA THR A 461 -26.09 21.89 35.88
C THR A 461 -24.82 21.07 35.70
N TYR A 462 -23.72 21.71 35.30
CA TYR A 462 -22.41 21.06 35.29
C TYR A 462 -21.39 21.88 36.08
N THR A 463 -20.36 21.21 36.53
CA THR A 463 -19.17 21.80 37.17
C THR A 463 -17.91 21.22 36.57
N LEU A 464 -16.85 22.01 36.54
CA LEU A 464 -15.55 21.64 35.98
C LEU A 464 -14.49 21.55 37.09
N SER A 465 -13.61 20.56 36.97
CA SER A 465 -12.41 20.42 37.80
C SER A 465 -11.28 19.83 36.97
N GLY A 466 -10.44 20.68 36.40
CA GLY A 466 -9.46 20.27 35.36
C GLY A 466 -10.18 19.64 34.17
N ASN A 467 -9.75 18.47 33.77
CA ASN A 467 -10.36 17.73 32.67
C ASN A 467 -11.61 16.92 33.09
N ASN A 468 -12.05 17.04 34.34
CA ASN A 468 -13.26 16.38 34.81
C ASN A 468 -14.43 17.34 34.73
N ILE A 469 -15.54 16.85 34.17
CA ILE A 469 -16.82 17.53 34.17
C ILE A 469 -17.83 16.68 34.94
N THR A 470 -18.60 17.29 35.83
CA THR A 470 -19.65 16.60 36.57
C THR A 470 -20.99 17.21 36.23
N PHE A 471 -21.88 16.39 35.69
CA PHE A 471 -23.24 16.75 35.36
C PHE A 471 -24.17 16.35 36.51
N LYS A 472 -25.04 17.26 36.90
CA LYS A 472 -26.03 17.04 37.96
C LYS A 472 -27.41 17.33 37.46
N SER A 473 -28.23 16.30 37.30
CA SER A 473 -29.67 16.39 37.02
C SER A 473 -30.48 16.45 38.32
N ALA A 474 -31.79 16.41 38.22
CA ALA A 474 -32.68 16.34 39.36
C ALA A 474 -32.53 15.02 40.15
N THR A 475 -32.17 13.93 39.48
CA THR A 475 -32.13 12.56 40.01
C THR A 475 -30.74 11.97 40.11
N ASP A 476 -29.81 12.40 39.22
CA ASP A 476 -28.55 11.72 39.01
C ASP A 476 -27.36 12.68 39.01
N THR A 477 -26.20 12.14 39.33
CA THR A 477 -24.90 12.80 39.13
C THR A 477 -24.07 11.95 38.21
N MET A 478 -23.66 12.50 37.08
CA MET A 478 -22.91 11.80 36.02
C MET A 478 -21.51 12.38 35.91
N PRO A 479 -20.49 11.57 36.17
CA PRO A 479 -19.11 11.97 35.93
C PRO A 479 -18.81 11.91 34.45
N GLY A 480 -18.00 12.85 33.98
CA GLY A 480 -17.49 12.89 32.62
C GLY A 480 -16.04 13.37 32.59
N THR A 481 -15.42 13.23 31.46
CA THR A 481 -14.06 13.70 31.20
C THR A 481 -14.02 14.47 29.89
N ILE A 482 -13.16 15.46 29.83
CA ILE A 482 -12.87 16.24 28.64
C ILE A 482 -11.50 15.78 28.15
N ASP A 483 -11.43 15.32 26.90
CA ASP A 483 -10.16 14.92 26.30
C ASP A 483 -9.37 16.12 25.76
N ASN A 484 -8.20 15.83 25.18
CA ASN A 484 -7.30 16.84 24.62
C ASN A 484 -7.86 17.57 23.40
N PHE A 485 -8.97 17.09 22.84
CA PHE A 485 -9.63 17.67 21.69
C PHE A 485 -10.91 18.41 22.06
N GLY A 486 -11.21 18.50 23.38
CA GLY A 486 -12.41 19.11 23.91
C GLY A 486 -13.65 18.23 23.79
N ASN A 487 -13.51 16.95 23.43
CA ASN A 487 -14.62 16.02 23.44
C ASN A 487 -14.97 15.62 24.86
N ILE A 488 -16.25 15.44 25.09
CA ILE A 488 -16.76 15.10 26.42
C ILE A 488 -17.21 13.65 26.45
N SER A 489 -16.59 12.83 27.28
CA SER A 489 -17.03 11.46 27.55
C SER A 489 -17.82 11.43 28.86
N VAL A 490 -19.03 10.88 28.81
CA VAL A 490 -19.94 10.78 29.96
C VAL A 490 -20.37 9.32 30.16
N GLU A 491 -20.41 8.85 31.40
CA GLU A 491 -21.11 7.63 31.76
C GLU A 491 -22.51 7.99 32.26
N ALA A 492 -23.51 7.70 31.43
CA ALA A 492 -24.90 8.01 31.73
C ALA A 492 -25.64 6.75 32.21
N PRO A 493 -26.43 6.82 33.30
CA PRO A 493 -27.27 5.70 33.72
C PRO A 493 -28.41 5.50 32.71
N VAL A 494 -28.79 4.25 32.48
CA VAL A 494 -29.96 3.87 31.71
C VAL A 494 -31.03 3.46 32.69
N ASN A 495 -31.99 4.34 32.95
CA ASN A 495 -32.99 4.16 34.02
C ASN A 495 -34.24 3.37 33.56
N ASP A 496 -34.44 3.21 32.25
CA ASP A 496 -35.55 2.47 31.68
C ASP A 496 -35.19 0.99 31.47
N ALA A 497 -36.07 0.08 31.88
CA ALA A 497 -35.84 -1.35 31.83
C ALA A 497 -35.74 -1.91 30.41
N ASP A 498 -36.52 -1.37 29.47
CA ASP A 498 -36.49 -1.84 28.09
C ASP A 498 -35.26 -1.27 27.35
N ALA A 499 -34.87 -0.03 27.68
CA ALA A 499 -33.62 0.54 27.21
C ALA A 499 -32.40 -0.23 27.78
N GLN A 500 -32.44 -0.69 29.07
CA GLN A 500 -31.39 -1.54 29.64
C GLN A 500 -31.27 -2.88 28.90
N LYS A 501 -32.40 -3.49 28.54
CA LYS A 501 -32.40 -4.72 27.74
C LYS A 501 -31.85 -4.49 26.33
N LEU A 502 -32.30 -3.43 25.65
CA LEU A 502 -31.83 -3.08 24.31
C LEU A 502 -30.34 -2.76 24.30
N LEU A 503 -29.87 -1.98 25.26
CA LEU A 503 -28.48 -1.54 25.33
C LEU A 503 -27.57 -2.55 26.05
N GLU A 504 -28.14 -3.62 26.62
CA GLU A 504 -27.43 -4.65 27.39
C GLU A 504 -26.54 -4.04 28.50
N ALA A 505 -26.98 -2.91 29.07
CA ALA A 505 -26.17 -2.15 30.00
C ALA A 505 -27.04 -1.31 30.95
N LYS A 506 -26.61 -1.17 32.20
CA LYS A 506 -27.21 -0.24 33.18
C LYS A 506 -26.62 1.18 33.08
N THR A 507 -25.43 1.29 32.49
CA THR A 507 -24.76 2.57 32.18
C THR A 507 -24.25 2.52 30.73
N ILE A 508 -24.25 3.65 30.03
CA ILE A 508 -23.67 3.79 28.72
C ILE A 508 -22.61 4.87 28.74
N LYS A 509 -21.50 4.60 28.07
CA LYS A 509 -20.47 5.60 27.82
C LYS A 509 -20.77 6.28 26.47
N MET A 510 -20.94 7.59 26.51
CA MET A 510 -21.17 8.40 25.33
C MET A 510 -20.02 9.41 25.19
N THR A 511 -19.47 9.52 23.98
CA THR A 511 -18.48 10.55 23.66
C THR A 511 -19.13 11.59 22.75
N TYR A 512 -19.10 12.83 23.19
CA TYR A 512 -19.66 13.97 22.51
C TYR A 512 -18.55 14.81 21.91
N ASN A 513 -18.60 15.01 20.60
CA ASN A 513 -17.69 15.86 19.88
C ASN A 513 -18.29 17.26 19.76
N LYS A 514 -17.49 18.31 19.90
CA LYS A 514 -17.96 19.70 19.74
C LYS A 514 -18.45 19.87 18.31
N ALA A 515 -19.66 20.41 18.14
CA ALA A 515 -20.32 20.57 16.85
C ALA A 515 -19.84 21.81 16.11
#